data_b4414fe799968980281aff86f4d43eca
#
_entry.id   b4414fe799968980281aff86f4d43eca
#
_cell.length_a   1.000
_cell.length_b   1.000
_cell.length_c   1.000
_cell.angle_alpha   90.00
_cell.angle_beta   90.00
_cell.angle_gamma   90.00
#
_symmetry.space_group_name_H-M   'P 1'
#
loop_
_entity.id
_entity.type
_entity.pdbx_description
1 polymer ?
#
loop_
_entity_poly.entity_id
_entity_poly.type
_entity_poly.pdbx_seq_one_letter_code
_entity_poly.pdbx_strand_id
1 'polypeptide(L)'
;MKNCFYLFCFLFFLTACQKKSSSGPIQVDLTNTESAINYSSFVDSATIVTLELSDSLPINGVSGLFFDDGKLFVMDSGQEGIFVFDEKSGQLLAHLNAFGEGPEEIKRIGAWCLDSFQKHICIFDKGDMKIKEYDYVGNYISSFSMEYFLLDMVKFGKESMVCFYPIFAGHEQPEGVWLDNMGHFNKSISSHVTESCKFHYFPVMYNWNGSSAYYYDRNWDELSLVTNDTLQLLYAFDIKQAIPLSIKGERDLTPEKLDGRSIVHQFTYSNNFILVSFHTFHQDDMSQKDITWMLFDKRKKSISTSKSLINDLNAGYEINGYGLFYKNDHTWVRVDDSLDGKIQLEYLFLQ
;
A
#
# COMPACT_ATOMS: atom_id res chain seq x y z
N MET A 1 67.81 31.93 1.46
CA MET A 1 67.34 30.54 1.28
C MET A 1 65.95 30.44 1.89
N LYS A 2 64.96 30.49 1.06
CA LYS A 2 63.52 30.41 1.50
C LYS A 2 62.94 29.08 1.00
N ASN A 3 62.65 28.17 1.94
CA ASN A 3 62.05 26.91 1.65
C ASN A 3 60.51 27.10 1.50
N CYS A 4 59.97 26.91 0.27
CA CYS A 4 58.56 26.77 0.03
C CYS A 4 58.13 25.35 0.33
N PHE A 5 57.25 25.21 1.33
CA PHE A 5 56.57 23.97 1.67
C PHE A 5 55.26 23.92 0.87
N TYR A 6 55.18 23.08 -0.16
CA TYR A 6 53.92 22.82 -0.88
C TYR A 6 53.10 21.79 -0.10
N LEU A 7 52.01 22.27 0.50
CA LEU A 7 51.02 21.44 1.14
C LEU A 7 50.08 20.88 0.03
N PHE A 8 50.26 19.62 -0.31
CA PHE A 8 49.39 18.90 -1.27
C PHE A 8 48.11 18.48 -0.56
N CYS A 9 47.02 19.27 -0.68
CA CYS A 9 45.70 18.86 -0.25
C CYS A 9 45.16 17.82 -1.21
N PHE A 10 45.21 16.54 -0.80
CA PHE A 10 44.52 15.44 -1.45
C PHE A 10 43.03 15.53 -1.09
N LEU A 11 42.25 16.15 -1.97
CA LEU A 11 40.79 16.09 -1.92
C LEU A 11 40.35 14.66 -2.32
N PHE A 12 40.07 13.82 -1.32
CA PHE A 12 39.35 12.59 -1.53
C PHE A 12 37.87 12.94 -1.86
N PHE A 13 37.57 12.95 -3.14
CA PHE A 13 36.18 12.86 -3.59
C PHE A 13 35.70 11.45 -3.23
N LEU A 14 35.02 11.33 -2.10
CA LEU A 14 34.17 10.19 -1.80
C LEU A 14 32.96 10.26 -2.75
N THR A 15 33.14 9.76 -3.96
CA THR A 15 32.02 9.37 -4.78
C THR A 15 31.34 8.22 -4.06
N ALA A 16 30.26 8.51 -3.33
CA ALA A 16 29.34 7.52 -2.85
C ALA A 16 28.73 6.85 -4.10
N CYS A 17 29.36 5.78 -4.57
CA CYS A 17 28.73 4.85 -5.49
C CYS A 17 27.50 4.30 -4.78
N GLN A 18 26.33 4.86 -5.05
CA GLN A 18 25.08 4.14 -4.87
C GLN A 18 25.23 2.84 -5.68
N LYS A 19 25.36 1.72 -4.98
CA LYS A 19 25.26 0.40 -5.59
C LYS A 19 23.87 0.31 -6.21
N LYS A 20 23.74 0.64 -7.50
CA LYS A 20 22.62 0.16 -8.31
C LYS A 20 22.60 -1.35 -8.14
N SER A 21 21.50 -1.89 -7.65
CA SER A 21 21.23 -3.34 -7.68
C SER A 21 21.48 -3.81 -9.11
N SER A 22 22.50 -4.64 -9.31
CA SER A 22 22.96 -5.07 -10.63
C SER A 22 22.18 -6.27 -11.18
N SER A 23 21.01 -6.59 -10.62
CA SER A 23 20.08 -7.55 -11.16
C SER A 23 19.02 -6.81 -11.98
N GLY A 24 18.90 -7.15 -13.27
CA GLY A 24 17.81 -6.64 -14.12
C GLY A 24 16.42 -6.94 -13.53
N PRO A 25 15.34 -6.49 -14.19
CA PRO A 25 13.98 -6.74 -13.74
C PRO A 25 13.70 -8.22 -13.51
N ILE A 26 12.94 -8.54 -12.47
CA ILE A 26 12.51 -9.89 -12.16
C ILE A 26 11.45 -10.30 -13.19
N GLN A 27 11.73 -11.35 -13.97
CA GLN A 27 10.83 -11.84 -15.01
C GLN A 27 9.67 -12.63 -14.40
N VAL A 28 8.44 -12.27 -14.76
CA VAL A 28 7.21 -12.90 -14.27
C VAL A 28 6.35 -13.32 -15.46
N ASP A 29 6.00 -14.61 -15.53
CA ASP A 29 5.04 -15.14 -16.48
C ASP A 29 3.81 -15.68 -15.73
N LEU A 30 2.69 -14.98 -15.81
CA LEU A 30 1.45 -15.36 -15.13
C LEU A 30 0.71 -16.52 -15.80
N THR A 31 1.17 -16.98 -16.97
CA THR A 31 0.59 -18.16 -17.64
C THR A 31 1.25 -19.47 -17.23
N ASN A 32 2.45 -19.39 -16.65
CA ASN A 32 3.18 -20.58 -16.16
C ASN A 32 2.85 -20.83 -14.68
N THR A 33 1.66 -21.36 -14.43
CA THR A 33 1.14 -21.53 -13.07
C THR A 33 1.38 -22.93 -12.51
N GLU A 34 1.72 -22.99 -11.24
CA GLU A 34 1.69 -24.21 -10.43
C GLU A 34 0.24 -24.58 -10.07
N SER A 35 0.01 -25.78 -9.53
CA SER A 35 -1.32 -26.23 -9.10
C SER A 35 -1.89 -25.35 -7.98
N ALA A 36 -1.07 -24.98 -7.02
CA ALA A 36 -1.42 -24.09 -5.91
C ALA A 36 -0.18 -23.47 -5.27
N ILE A 37 -0.34 -22.31 -4.66
CA ILE A 37 0.58 -21.78 -3.65
C ILE A 37 -0.03 -22.09 -2.29
N ASN A 38 0.68 -22.88 -1.47
CA ASN A 38 0.22 -23.27 -0.15
C ASN A 38 0.78 -22.36 0.94
N TYR A 39 0.00 -22.07 1.97
CA TYR A 39 0.44 -21.30 3.13
C TYR A 39 1.66 -21.95 3.81
N SER A 40 1.68 -23.28 3.94
CA SER A 40 2.82 -24.00 4.51
C SER A 40 4.16 -23.74 3.82
N SER A 41 4.17 -23.15 2.61
CA SER A 41 5.40 -22.80 1.90
C SER A 41 6.04 -21.48 2.39
N PHE A 42 5.29 -20.63 3.09
CA PHE A 42 5.76 -19.31 3.55
C PHE A 42 5.23 -18.88 4.92
N VAL A 43 4.19 -19.52 5.45
CA VAL A 43 3.62 -19.29 6.78
C VAL A 43 4.09 -20.37 7.75
N ASP A 44 4.57 -19.99 8.92
CA ASP A 44 4.97 -20.89 9.98
C ASP A 44 3.77 -21.31 10.85
N SER A 45 2.97 -20.32 11.25
CA SER A 45 1.77 -20.54 12.06
C SER A 45 0.72 -19.44 11.83
N ALA A 46 -0.51 -19.68 12.27
CA ALA A 46 -1.60 -18.73 12.20
C ALA A 46 -2.40 -18.68 13.50
N THR A 47 -2.93 -17.49 13.83
CA THR A 47 -3.89 -17.30 14.93
C THR A 47 -5.07 -16.49 14.46
N ILE A 48 -6.24 -16.72 15.05
CA ILE A 48 -7.49 -16.05 14.68
C ILE A 48 -7.97 -15.15 15.81
N VAL A 49 -8.34 -13.93 15.47
CA VAL A 49 -9.03 -12.98 16.34
C VAL A 49 -10.36 -12.62 15.69
N THR A 50 -11.46 -12.74 16.42
CA THR A 50 -12.79 -12.32 15.96
C THR A 50 -13.08 -10.93 16.49
N LEU A 51 -13.50 -10.01 15.62
CA LEU A 51 -13.88 -8.66 16.02
C LEU A 51 -15.25 -8.67 16.71
N GLU A 52 -15.32 -8.03 17.87
CA GLU A 52 -16.55 -7.86 18.63
C GLU A 52 -17.34 -6.67 18.08
N LEU A 53 -18.29 -6.95 17.18
CA LEU A 53 -19.21 -5.98 16.60
C LEU A 53 -20.56 -6.07 17.30
N SER A 54 -21.27 -4.94 17.41
CA SER A 54 -22.67 -4.92 17.81
C SER A 54 -23.57 -4.85 16.60
N ASP A 55 -24.77 -5.39 16.71
CA ASP A 55 -25.79 -5.32 15.64
C ASP A 55 -26.13 -3.88 15.23
N SER A 56 -25.88 -2.91 16.10
CA SER A 56 -26.11 -1.49 15.83
C SER A 56 -24.95 -0.78 15.11
N LEU A 57 -23.79 -1.44 14.97
CA LEU A 57 -22.59 -0.89 14.33
C LEU A 57 -21.97 -1.96 13.41
N PRO A 58 -22.66 -2.32 12.31
CA PRO A 58 -22.11 -3.29 11.36
C PRO A 58 -20.95 -2.68 10.60
N ILE A 59 -19.96 -3.50 10.27
CA ILE A 59 -18.93 -3.19 9.26
C ILE A 59 -19.34 -3.92 7.97
N ASN A 60 -19.49 -3.16 6.88
CA ASN A 60 -19.95 -3.71 5.59
C ASN A 60 -18.81 -4.37 4.77
N GLY A 61 -17.61 -4.32 5.28
CA GLY A 61 -16.39 -4.89 4.71
C GLY A 61 -15.18 -4.08 5.10
N VAL A 62 -13.99 -4.63 4.89
CA VAL A 62 -12.74 -3.98 5.27
C VAL A 62 -12.03 -3.44 4.04
N SER A 63 -11.93 -2.11 3.92
CA SER A 63 -11.23 -1.44 2.82
C SER A 63 -9.81 -0.98 3.19
N GLY A 64 -9.47 -0.94 4.48
CA GLY A 64 -8.15 -0.57 4.97
C GLY A 64 -7.91 -1.07 6.38
N LEU A 65 -6.68 -1.43 6.67
CA LEU A 65 -6.27 -1.99 7.94
C LEU A 65 -4.91 -1.45 8.35
N PHE A 66 -4.81 -0.86 9.55
CA PHE A 66 -3.55 -0.45 10.14
C PHE A 66 -3.42 -0.95 11.57
N PHE A 67 -2.17 -1.07 12.03
CA PHE A 67 -1.83 -1.55 13.36
C PHE A 67 -0.90 -0.56 14.04
N ASP A 68 -1.22 -0.13 15.25
CA ASP A 68 -0.35 0.67 16.09
C ASP A 68 -0.72 0.54 17.57
N ASP A 69 0.29 0.48 18.43
CA ASP A 69 0.13 0.52 19.89
C ASP A 69 -0.85 -0.53 20.45
N GLY A 70 -0.80 -1.76 19.91
CA GLY A 70 -1.71 -2.85 20.29
C GLY A 70 -3.16 -2.62 19.89
N LYS A 71 -3.40 -1.68 18.99
CA LYS A 71 -4.71 -1.37 18.41
C LYS A 71 -4.74 -1.71 16.94
N LEU A 72 -5.90 -2.08 16.51
CA LEU A 72 -6.25 -2.34 15.12
C LEU A 72 -7.22 -1.25 14.65
N PHE A 73 -6.91 -0.64 13.54
CA PHE A 73 -7.73 0.39 12.88
C PHE A 73 -8.31 -0.17 11.61
N VAL A 74 -9.63 -0.19 11.51
CA VAL A 74 -10.37 -0.78 10.40
C VAL A 74 -11.18 0.31 9.71
N MET A 75 -10.90 0.53 8.42
CA MET A 75 -11.76 1.37 7.57
C MET A 75 -12.88 0.52 6.99
N ASP A 76 -14.11 0.90 7.27
CA ASP A 76 -15.29 0.28 6.66
C ASP A 76 -15.41 0.63 5.17
N SER A 77 -15.70 -0.36 4.33
CA SER A 77 -15.90 -0.15 2.89
C SER A 77 -17.15 0.65 2.55
N GLY A 78 -18.16 0.63 3.42
CA GLY A 78 -19.36 1.47 3.37
C GLY A 78 -19.10 2.92 3.73
N GLN A 79 -17.89 3.25 4.19
CA GLN A 79 -17.49 4.57 4.67
C GLN A 79 -18.26 5.04 5.92
N GLU A 80 -18.69 4.10 6.76
CA GLU A 80 -19.31 4.40 8.07
C GLU A 80 -18.28 4.88 9.11
N GLY A 81 -16.99 4.96 8.74
CA GLY A 81 -15.92 5.50 9.57
C GLY A 81 -14.75 4.56 9.78
N ILE A 82 -13.98 4.89 10.82
CA ILE A 82 -12.84 4.09 11.25
C ILE A 82 -13.14 3.48 12.60
N PHE A 83 -13.11 2.17 12.66
CA PHE A 83 -13.28 1.41 13.89
C PHE A 83 -11.92 1.11 14.52
N VAL A 84 -11.80 1.27 15.82
CA VAL A 84 -10.58 0.99 16.57
C VAL A 84 -10.84 -0.16 17.53
N PHE A 85 -10.09 -1.24 17.40
CA PHE A 85 -10.22 -2.43 18.24
C PHE A 85 -8.94 -2.66 19.07
N ASP A 86 -9.08 -3.34 20.19
CA ASP A 86 -7.95 -4.01 20.81
C ASP A 86 -7.48 -5.16 19.92
N GLU A 87 -6.23 -5.15 19.54
CA GLU A 87 -5.68 -6.09 18.56
C GLU A 87 -5.72 -7.54 19.04
N LYS A 88 -5.61 -7.79 20.34
CA LYS A 88 -5.53 -9.16 20.90
C LYS A 88 -6.89 -9.77 21.18
N SER A 89 -7.80 -8.98 21.72
CA SER A 89 -9.13 -9.45 22.10
C SER A 89 -10.17 -9.29 21.00
N GLY A 90 -9.96 -8.36 20.03
CA GLY A 90 -10.97 -7.96 19.06
C GLY A 90 -12.05 -7.06 19.62
N GLN A 91 -11.92 -6.58 20.88
CA GLN A 91 -12.89 -5.70 21.52
C GLN A 91 -12.90 -4.33 20.86
N LEU A 92 -14.09 -3.79 20.55
CA LEU A 92 -14.24 -2.43 20.05
C LEU A 92 -13.87 -1.42 21.14
N LEU A 93 -12.91 -0.54 20.84
CA LEU A 93 -12.44 0.52 21.74
C LEU A 93 -13.01 1.89 21.39
N ALA A 94 -13.12 2.20 20.08
CA ALA A 94 -13.60 3.48 19.59
C ALA A 94 -14.18 3.35 18.18
N HIS A 95 -15.03 4.29 17.80
CA HIS A 95 -15.54 4.44 16.44
C HIS A 95 -15.49 5.92 16.06
N LEU A 96 -14.58 6.25 15.13
CA LEU A 96 -14.51 7.57 14.54
C LEU A 96 -15.58 7.68 13.45
N ASN A 97 -16.70 8.29 13.81
CA ASN A 97 -17.85 8.56 12.93
C ASN A 97 -18.18 10.07 12.99
N ALA A 98 -17.22 10.89 12.61
CA ALA A 98 -17.35 12.35 12.64
C ALA A 98 -17.84 12.90 11.29
N PHE A 99 -18.82 12.26 10.65
CA PHE A 99 -19.35 12.71 9.37
C PHE A 99 -20.34 13.86 9.52
N GLY A 100 -20.20 14.89 8.65
CA GLY A 100 -21.08 16.04 8.63
C GLY A 100 -20.54 17.19 7.79
N GLU A 101 -21.18 18.38 7.90
CA GLU A 101 -20.85 19.60 7.16
C GLU A 101 -20.07 20.62 8.02
N GLY A 102 -19.84 20.32 9.30
CA GLY A 102 -19.10 21.20 10.21
C GLY A 102 -17.60 21.26 9.91
N PRO A 103 -16.89 22.27 10.42
CA PRO A 103 -15.46 22.47 10.13
C PRO A 103 -14.56 21.35 10.68
N GLU A 104 -14.99 20.67 11.73
CA GLU A 104 -14.29 19.56 12.38
C GLU A 104 -14.79 18.19 11.91
N GLU A 105 -15.89 18.17 11.12
CA GLU A 105 -16.51 16.97 10.61
C GLU A 105 -15.93 16.56 9.25
N ILE A 106 -16.07 15.29 8.90
CA ILE A 106 -15.58 14.69 7.66
C ILE A 106 -16.73 14.69 6.65
N LYS A 107 -16.57 15.34 5.51
CA LYS A 107 -17.54 15.26 4.42
C LYS A 107 -17.39 13.99 3.61
N ARG A 108 -16.15 13.65 3.28
CA ARG A 108 -15.87 12.47 2.44
C ARG A 108 -14.42 12.01 2.54
N ILE A 109 -14.19 10.82 3.03
CA ILE A 109 -12.86 10.24 3.10
C ILE A 109 -12.31 10.00 1.68
N GLY A 110 -11.10 10.52 1.41
CA GLY A 110 -10.34 10.29 0.19
C GLY A 110 -9.19 9.32 0.41
N ALA A 111 -8.38 9.60 1.42
CA ALA A 111 -7.26 8.79 1.86
C ALA A 111 -7.14 8.89 3.39
N TRP A 112 -6.43 7.95 4.01
CA TRP A 112 -6.18 8.01 5.44
C TRP A 112 -4.90 7.28 5.81
N CYS A 113 -4.27 7.67 6.91
CA CYS A 113 -3.13 6.97 7.49
C CYS A 113 -3.06 7.21 9.00
N LEU A 114 -2.13 6.54 9.66
CA LEU A 114 -1.84 6.79 11.07
C LEU A 114 -0.55 7.62 11.23
N ASP A 115 -0.57 8.51 12.22
CA ASP A 115 0.62 9.05 12.85
C ASP A 115 0.90 8.26 14.11
N SER A 116 1.74 7.23 14.03
CA SER A 116 2.09 6.40 15.18
C SER A 116 2.88 7.14 16.26
N PHE A 117 3.51 8.25 15.90
CA PHE A 117 4.29 9.06 16.85
C PHE A 117 3.38 9.93 17.72
N GLN A 118 2.44 10.67 17.10
CA GLN A 118 1.51 11.55 17.82
C GLN A 118 0.24 10.83 18.25
N LYS A 119 0.03 9.59 17.80
CA LYS A 119 -1.19 8.78 18.03
C LYS A 119 -2.42 9.44 17.44
N HIS A 120 -2.29 9.88 16.18
CA HIS A 120 -3.37 10.50 15.41
C HIS A 120 -3.80 9.62 14.24
N ILE A 121 -5.09 9.74 13.90
CA ILE A 121 -5.67 9.28 12.65
C ILE A 121 -5.70 10.50 11.72
N CYS A 122 -4.98 10.43 10.60
CA CYS A 122 -4.94 11.49 9.61
C CYS A 122 -5.88 11.11 8.44
N ILE A 123 -6.82 11.98 8.11
CA ILE A 123 -7.83 11.75 7.07
C ILE A 123 -7.77 12.88 6.05
N PHE A 124 -7.55 12.54 4.79
CA PHE A 124 -7.79 13.48 3.70
C PHE A 124 -9.28 13.54 3.40
N ASP A 125 -9.90 14.65 3.80
CA ASP A 125 -11.28 14.96 3.45
C ASP A 125 -11.34 15.60 2.07
N LYS A 126 -11.73 14.79 1.07
CA LYS A 126 -11.82 15.26 -0.31
C LYS A 126 -12.99 16.21 -0.57
N GLY A 127 -13.95 16.33 0.38
CA GLY A 127 -15.03 17.31 0.31
C GLY A 127 -14.55 18.73 0.64
N ASP A 128 -13.60 18.85 1.57
CA ASP A 128 -13.03 20.12 2.02
C ASP A 128 -11.64 20.41 1.46
N MET A 129 -11.01 19.44 0.80
CA MET A 129 -9.61 19.50 0.37
C MET A 129 -8.67 19.78 1.55
N LYS A 130 -8.87 19.05 2.66
CA LYS A 130 -8.08 19.19 3.89
C LYS A 130 -7.61 17.83 4.40
N ILE A 131 -6.45 17.84 5.05
CA ILE A 131 -6.09 16.76 5.97
C ILE A 131 -6.60 17.16 7.35
N LYS A 132 -7.42 16.30 7.95
CA LYS A 132 -7.99 16.44 9.30
C LYS A 132 -7.35 15.39 10.20
N GLU A 133 -6.95 15.80 11.40
CA GLU A 133 -6.31 14.93 12.38
C GLU A 133 -7.24 14.72 13.57
N TYR A 134 -7.37 13.46 13.97
CA TYR A 134 -8.15 13.01 15.11
C TYR A 134 -7.27 12.17 16.03
N ASP A 135 -7.54 12.17 17.33
CA ASP A 135 -6.90 11.20 18.22
C ASP A 135 -7.46 9.79 18.00
N TYR A 136 -6.87 8.78 18.65
CA TYR A 136 -7.28 7.37 18.50
C TYR A 136 -8.65 7.04 19.11
N VAL A 137 -9.29 7.99 19.81
CA VAL A 137 -10.67 7.85 20.30
C VAL A 137 -11.68 8.68 19.50
N GLY A 138 -11.20 9.42 18.47
CA GLY A 138 -12.06 10.12 17.52
C GLY A 138 -12.28 11.60 17.79
N ASN A 139 -11.56 12.22 18.74
CA ASN A 139 -11.65 13.67 18.96
C ASN A 139 -10.83 14.42 17.91
N TYR A 140 -11.42 15.48 17.34
CA TYR A 140 -10.74 16.36 16.41
C TYR A 140 -9.59 17.13 17.09
N ILE A 141 -8.46 17.25 16.38
CA ILE A 141 -7.25 17.91 16.85
C ILE A 141 -6.95 19.14 16.00
N SER A 142 -6.78 18.93 14.70
CA SER A 142 -6.36 19.99 13.78
C SER A 142 -6.70 19.69 12.33
N SER A 143 -6.55 20.68 11.46
CA SER A 143 -6.60 20.46 10.01
C SER A 143 -5.74 21.47 9.26
N PHE A 144 -5.28 21.09 8.06
CA PHE A 144 -4.64 21.99 7.12
C PHE A 144 -5.11 21.71 5.69
N SER A 145 -5.08 22.76 4.85
CA SER A 145 -5.59 22.67 3.48
C SER A 145 -4.57 22.00 2.56
N MET A 146 -5.09 21.24 1.59
CA MET A 146 -4.31 20.66 0.50
C MET A 146 -4.62 21.39 -0.80
N GLU A 147 -3.57 21.66 -1.57
CA GLU A 147 -3.70 22.31 -2.89
C GLU A 147 -4.23 21.33 -3.94
N TYR A 148 -3.84 20.06 -3.83
CA TYR A 148 -4.14 19.02 -4.80
C TYR A 148 -4.92 17.87 -4.20
N PHE A 149 -5.70 17.20 -5.05
CA PHE A 149 -6.39 15.97 -4.69
C PHE A 149 -5.38 14.85 -4.40
N LEU A 150 -5.56 14.12 -3.30
CA LEU A 150 -4.71 12.99 -2.95
C LEU A 150 -5.32 11.67 -3.42
N LEU A 151 -4.47 10.81 -3.97
CA LEU A 151 -4.80 9.38 -4.14
C LEU A 151 -4.56 8.62 -2.86
N ASP A 152 -3.44 8.91 -2.19
CA ASP A 152 -3.06 8.26 -0.94
C ASP A 152 -2.05 9.10 -0.15
N MET A 153 -1.83 8.75 1.12
CA MET A 153 -0.87 9.41 1.99
C MET A 153 -0.31 8.47 3.04
N VAL A 154 0.92 8.75 3.48
CA VAL A 154 1.64 8.00 4.51
C VAL A 154 2.37 8.96 5.43
N LYS A 155 2.28 8.76 6.75
CA LYS A 155 2.98 9.56 7.75
C LYS A 155 4.19 8.80 8.29
N PHE A 156 5.34 9.50 8.42
CA PHE A 156 6.58 8.94 8.95
C PHE A 156 7.08 9.78 10.11
N GLY A 157 7.05 9.19 11.30
CA GLY A 157 7.54 9.85 12.50
C GLY A 157 6.91 11.21 12.75
N LYS A 158 7.64 12.10 13.41
CA LYS A 158 7.11 13.39 13.87
C LYS A 158 6.98 14.45 12.77
N GLU A 159 7.78 14.38 11.71
CA GLU A 159 8.08 15.56 10.90
C GLU A 159 7.77 15.43 9.41
N SER A 160 7.34 14.27 8.92
CA SER A 160 7.12 14.10 7.49
C SER A 160 5.91 13.26 7.12
N MET A 161 5.24 13.70 6.07
CA MET A 161 4.16 12.99 5.39
C MET A 161 4.51 12.89 3.90
N VAL A 162 4.21 11.76 3.30
CA VAL A 162 4.25 11.61 1.84
C VAL A 162 2.83 11.55 1.33
N CYS A 163 2.53 12.39 0.36
CA CYS A 163 1.25 12.45 -0.33
C CYS A 163 1.44 12.09 -1.79
N PHE A 164 0.60 11.20 -2.31
CA PHE A 164 0.61 10.77 -3.70
C PHE A 164 -0.56 11.40 -4.44
N TYR A 165 -0.28 11.87 -5.66
CA TYR A 165 -1.24 12.59 -6.50
C TYR A 165 -1.59 11.79 -7.75
N PRO A 166 -2.81 11.96 -8.30
CA PRO A 166 -3.10 11.46 -9.64
C PRO A 166 -2.30 12.27 -10.66
N ILE A 167 -1.68 11.61 -11.62
CA ILE A 167 -0.99 12.26 -12.73
C ILE A 167 -1.98 12.45 -13.88
N PHE A 168 -2.15 13.69 -14.31
CA PHE A 168 -2.99 14.05 -15.44
C PHE A 168 -2.17 14.67 -16.57
N ALA A 169 -2.49 14.32 -17.81
CA ALA A 169 -1.82 14.90 -18.98
C ALA A 169 -1.91 16.45 -18.97
N GLY A 170 -0.77 17.09 -19.17
CA GLY A 170 -0.68 18.56 -19.24
C GLY A 170 -0.59 19.28 -17.88
N HIS A 171 -0.53 18.56 -16.78
CA HIS A 171 -0.25 19.13 -15.47
C HIS A 171 1.20 18.83 -15.07
N GLU A 172 1.95 19.85 -14.69
CA GLU A 172 3.33 19.73 -14.16
C GLU A 172 3.34 19.25 -12.70
N GLN A 173 2.36 18.43 -12.32
CA GLN A 173 2.17 17.96 -10.96
C GLN A 173 3.12 16.77 -10.71
N PRO A 174 3.86 16.74 -9.60
CA PRO A 174 4.68 15.58 -9.26
C PRO A 174 3.80 14.37 -8.91
N GLU A 175 4.34 13.16 -9.04
CA GLU A 175 3.66 11.91 -8.65
C GLU A 175 3.36 11.86 -7.16
N GLY A 176 4.21 12.50 -6.37
CA GLY A 176 4.03 12.64 -4.93
C GLY A 176 4.93 13.73 -4.36
N VAL A 177 4.69 14.06 -3.11
CA VAL A 177 5.46 15.06 -2.38
C VAL A 177 5.69 14.62 -0.94
N TRP A 178 6.83 15.04 -0.38
CA TRP A 178 7.03 15.10 1.05
C TRP A 178 6.55 16.44 1.58
N LEU A 179 5.72 16.41 2.62
CA LEU A 179 5.23 17.57 3.36
C LEU A 179 5.78 17.52 4.79
N ASP A 180 5.93 18.69 5.40
CA ASP A 180 6.11 18.79 6.85
C ASP A 180 4.78 18.57 7.60
N ASN A 181 4.81 18.63 8.94
CA ASN A 181 3.62 18.44 9.78
C ASN A 181 2.53 19.50 9.62
N MET A 182 2.84 20.63 8.98
CA MET A 182 1.91 21.70 8.73
C MET A 182 1.40 21.70 7.28
N GLY A 183 1.79 20.68 6.50
CA GLY A 183 1.42 20.55 5.11
C GLY A 183 2.27 21.39 4.14
N HIS A 184 3.39 21.98 4.59
CA HIS A 184 4.25 22.71 3.70
C HIS A 184 5.11 21.75 2.86
N PHE A 185 5.26 22.12 1.59
CA PHE A 185 6.07 21.39 0.64
C PHE A 185 7.56 21.34 1.08
N ASN A 186 8.12 20.14 1.07
CA ASN A 186 9.53 19.90 1.32
C ASN A 186 10.27 19.50 0.03
N LYS A 187 9.84 18.42 -0.62
CA LYS A 187 10.39 17.97 -1.90
C LYS A 187 9.39 17.12 -2.68
N SER A 188 9.61 16.98 -3.99
CA SER A 188 8.79 16.14 -4.87
C SER A 188 9.36 14.75 -5.06
N ILE A 189 8.45 13.79 -5.26
CA ILE A 189 8.74 12.50 -5.88
C ILE A 189 8.50 12.69 -7.37
N SER A 190 9.56 12.66 -8.17
CA SER A 190 9.44 12.67 -9.63
C SER A 190 10.31 11.56 -10.16
N SER A 191 9.79 10.33 -10.20
CA SER A 191 10.61 9.22 -10.66
C SER A 191 10.48 8.98 -12.16
N HIS A 192 9.31 9.10 -12.74
CA HIS A 192 9.06 8.51 -14.07
C HIS A 192 8.16 9.32 -15.00
N VAL A 193 7.90 10.61 -14.71
CA VAL A 193 7.08 11.43 -15.63
C VAL A 193 7.77 11.57 -16.97
N THR A 194 7.41 10.72 -17.91
CA THR A 194 7.82 10.82 -19.31
C THR A 194 6.63 11.28 -20.16
N GLU A 195 6.90 11.85 -21.34
CA GLU A 195 5.85 12.24 -22.30
C GLU A 195 4.89 11.09 -22.67
N SER A 196 5.30 9.84 -22.45
CA SER A 196 4.46 8.66 -22.73
C SER A 196 3.43 8.38 -21.64
N CYS A 197 3.54 8.95 -20.43
CA CYS A 197 2.62 8.76 -19.34
C CYS A 197 1.63 9.92 -19.26
N LYS A 198 0.60 9.88 -20.09
CA LYS A 198 -0.39 10.96 -20.16
C LYS A 198 -1.45 10.93 -19.08
N PHE A 199 -1.61 9.80 -18.39
CA PHE A 199 -2.65 9.62 -17.40
C PHE A 199 -2.31 8.47 -16.46
N HIS A 200 -2.22 8.73 -15.14
CA HIS A 200 -2.03 7.72 -14.11
C HIS A 200 -3.13 7.85 -13.07
N TYR A 201 -4.08 6.96 -13.13
CA TYR A 201 -5.21 6.93 -12.19
C TYR A 201 -5.18 5.73 -11.24
N PHE A 202 -4.20 4.85 -11.38
CA PHE A 202 -4.15 3.68 -10.51
C PHE A 202 -3.67 4.10 -9.11
N PRO A 203 -4.49 3.85 -8.07
CA PRO A 203 -4.07 4.12 -6.70
C PRO A 203 -2.76 3.41 -6.42
N VAL A 204 -1.89 4.10 -5.75
CA VAL A 204 -0.67 3.49 -5.22
C VAL A 204 -1.04 2.50 -4.12
N MET A 205 -0.17 1.54 -3.89
CA MET A 205 -0.36 0.54 -2.85
C MET A 205 0.85 0.60 -1.93
N TYR A 206 0.62 0.58 -0.64
CA TYR A 206 1.74 0.58 0.31
C TYR A 206 1.49 -0.35 1.50
N ASN A 207 2.58 -0.83 2.06
CA ASN A 207 2.62 -1.54 3.34
C ASN A 207 3.43 -0.69 4.31
N TRP A 208 2.79 -0.17 5.35
CA TRP A 208 3.36 0.79 6.29
C TRP A 208 3.68 0.15 7.63
N ASN A 209 4.85 0.49 8.22
CA ASN A 209 5.30 -0.04 9.51
C ASN A 209 5.60 1.05 10.57
N GLY A 210 5.08 2.26 10.38
CA GLY A 210 5.30 3.39 11.29
C GLY A 210 6.51 4.25 10.95
N SER A 211 7.59 3.70 10.44
CA SER A 211 8.84 4.41 10.12
C SER A 211 9.17 4.42 8.63
N SER A 212 8.60 3.52 7.87
CA SER A 212 8.77 3.38 6.44
C SER A 212 7.53 2.75 5.80
N ALA A 213 7.45 2.81 4.48
CA ALA A 213 6.43 2.11 3.72
C ALA A 213 7.05 1.41 2.50
N TYR A 214 6.57 0.22 2.22
CA TYR A 214 6.83 -0.46 0.96
C TYR A 214 5.75 -0.01 -0.03
N TYR A 215 6.18 0.68 -1.05
CA TYR A 215 5.34 1.32 -2.06
C TYR A 215 5.41 0.55 -3.37
N TYR A 216 4.26 0.11 -3.90
CA TYR A 216 4.19 -0.54 -5.21
C TYR A 216 3.57 0.41 -6.22
N ASP A 217 4.38 0.78 -7.23
CA ASP A 217 3.93 1.55 -8.37
C ASP A 217 3.35 0.63 -9.44
N ARG A 218 2.03 0.67 -9.60
CA ARG A 218 1.30 -0.14 -10.59
C ARG A 218 1.56 0.26 -12.04
N ASN A 219 2.10 1.44 -12.26
CA ASN A 219 2.34 1.91 -13.62
C ASN A 219 3.64 1.32 -14.17
N TRP A 220 4.63 1.19 -13.29
CA TRP A 220 5.96 0.73 -13.65
C TRP A 220 6.25 -0.70 -13.18
N ASP A 221 5.35 -1.30 -12.41
CA ASP A 221 5.54 -2.59 -11.76
C ASP A 221 6.83 -2.61 -10.91
N GLU A 222 7.01 -1.54 -10.13
CA GLU A 222 8.16 -1.32 -9.27
C GLU A 222 7.77 -1.30 -7.79
N LEU A 223 8.60 -1.92 -6.97
CA LEU A 223 8.49 -1.90 -5.52
C LEU A 223 9.63 -1.10 -4.92
N SER A 224 9.29 -0.06 -4.20
CA SER A 224 10.23 0.85 -3.55
C SER A 224 10.02 0.91 -2.04
N LEU A 225 11.09 1.22 -1.32
CA LEU A 225 11.04 1.62 0.09
C LEU A 225 10.97 3.14 0.17
N VAL A 226 9.93 3.63 0.83
CA VAL A 226 9.71 5.05 1.13
C VAL A 226 9.99 5.29 2.60
N THR A 227 10.77 6.31 2.90
CA THR A 227 11.06 6.77 4.26
C THR A 227 10.69 8.26 4.38
N ASN A 228 11.02 8.87 5.51
CA ASN A 228 10.79 10.30 5.75
C ASN A 228 11.52 11.22 4.74
N ASP A 229 12.53 10.73 4.02
CA ASP A 229 13.37 11.56 3.15
C ASP A 229 13.82 10.87 1.86
N THR A 230 13.57 9.57 1.68
CA THR A 230 14.06 8.82 0.52
C THR A 230 12.98 7.94 -0.12
N LEU A 231 13.11 7.75 -1.42
CA LEU A 231 12.47 6.70 -2.21
C LEU A 231 13.59 5.83 -2.80
N GLN A 232 13.65 4.57 -2.41
CA GLN A 232 14.64 3.62 -2.86
C GLN A 232 13.98 2.47 -3.61
N LEU A 233 14.28 2.30 -4.89
CA LEU A 233 13.85 1.14 -5.67
C LEU A 233 14.46 -0.14 -5.07
N LEU A 234 13.62 -1.10 -4.71
CA LEU A 234 14.00 -2.42 -4.22
C LEU A 234 13.95 -3.47 -5.32
N TYR A 235 12.84 -3.53 -6.05
CA TYR A 235 12.57 -4.51 -7.10
C TYR A 235 11.83 -3.86 -8.26
N ALA A 236 12.21 -4.22 -9.49
CA ALA A 236 11.43 -3.99 -10.69
C ALA A 236 10.98 -5.35 -11.23
N PHE A 237 9.73 -5.45 -11.66
CA PHE A 237 9.15 -6.66 -12.23
C PHE A 237 8.87 -6.44 -13.72
N ASP A 238 9.26 -7.41 -14.55
CA ASP A 238 8.89 -7.47 -15.96
C ASP A 238 7.82 -8.55 -16.12
N ILE A 239 6.57 -8.12 -16.08
CA ILE A 239 5.39 -8.98 -16.07
C ILE A 239 4.91 -9.11 -17.50
N LYS A 240 5.06 -10.29 -18.08
CA LYS A 240 4.74 -10.57 -19.48
C LYS A 240 3.31 -10.20 -19.89
N GLN A 241 2.35 -10.37 -18.98
CA GLN A 241 0.94 -10.08 -19.19
C GLN A 241 0.52 -8.70 -18.66
N ALA A 242 1.43 -7.88 -18.17
CA ALA A 242 1.09 -6.53 -17.69
C ALA A 242 0.43 -5.69 -18.79
N ILE A 243 -0.42 -4.76 -18.38
CA ILE A 243 -0.94 -3.74 -19.29
C ILE A 243 0.26 -2.88 -19.72
N PRO A 244 0.56 -2.79 -21.04
CA PRO A 244 1.66 -1.96 -21.52
C PRO A 244 1.51 -0.50 -21.10
N LEU A 245 2.62 0.16 -20.81
CA LEU A 245 2.62 1.56 -20.37
C LEU A 245 1.91 2.49 -21.37
N SER A 246 2.07 2.23 -22.66
CA SER A 246 1.38 2.96 -23.72
C SER A 246 -0.14 2.90 -23.62
N ILE A 247 -0.68 1.80 -23.09
CA ILE A 247 -2.11 1.60 -22.86
C ILE A 247 -2.51 2.17 -21.50
N LYS A 248 -1.72 1.94 -20.43
CA LYS A 248 -1.98 2.49 -19.10
C LYS A 248 -2.16 4.03 -19.14
N GLY A 249 -1.43 4.71 -20.02
CA GLY A 249 -1.51 6.16 -20.20
C GLY A 249 -2.67 6.65 -21.08
N GLU A 250 -3.56 5.79 -21.57
CA GLU A 250 -4.69 6.19 -22.38
C GLU A 250 -5.91 6.54 -21.52
N ARG A 251 -6.65 7.58 -21.91
CA ARG A 251 -7.87 7.99 -21.21
C ARG A 251 -9.02 6.98 -21.38
N ASP A 252 -9.09 6.36 -22.56
CA ASP A 252 -10.18 5.47 -22.96
C ASP A 252 -9.65 4.03 -23.05
N LEU A 253 -9.67 3.33 -21.92
CA LEU A 253 -9.33 1.91 -21.86
C LEU A 253 -10.56 1.09 -22.30
N THR A 254 -10.47 0.48 -23.49
CA THR A 254 -11.53 -0.39 -23.98
C THR A 254 -11.30 -1.86 -23.58
N PRO A 255 -12.37 -2.69 -23.48
CA PRO A 255 -12.24 -4.11 -23.17
C PRO A 255 -11.25 -4.84 -24.07
N GLU A 256 -11.23 -4.55 -25.36
CA GLU A 256 -10.35 -5.20 -26.34
C GLU A 256 -8.85 -4.91 -26.08
N LYS A 257 -8.53 -3.70 -25.56
CA LYS A 257 -7.15 -3.33 -25.21
C LYS A 257 -6.68 -4.01 -23.94
N LEU A 258 -7.60 -4.39 -23.08
CA LEU A 258 -7.32 -5.01 -21.77
C LEU A 258 -7.40 -6.53 -21.81
N ASP A 259 -7.95 -7.13 -22.85
CA ASP A 259 -8.14 -8.57 -22.96
C ASP A 259 -6.84 -9.36 -22.75
N GLY A 260 -6.87 -10.33 -21.84
CA GLY A 260 -5.72 -11.13 -21.44
C GLY A 260 -4.61 -10.34 -20.71
N ARG A 261 -4.84 -9.06 -20.40
CA ARG A 261 -3.89 -8.23 -19.65
C ARG A 261 -4.17 -8.30 -18.16
N SER A 262 -3.10 -8.13 -17.39
CA SER A 262 -3.15 -8.22 -15.93
C SER A 262 -2.66 -6.94 -15.29
N ILE A 263 -3.28 -6.60 -14.15
CA ILE A 263 -2.84 -5.51 -13.28
C ILE A 263 -2.69 -6.02 -11.85
N VAL A 264 -1.73 -5.50 -11.12
CA VAL A 264 -1.60 -5.77 -9.70
C VAL A 264 -2.85 -5.30 -8.97
N HIS A 265 -3.49 -6.22 -8.26
CA HIS A 265 -4.65 -5.94 -7.44
C HIS A 265 -4.27 -5.67 -6.00
N GLN A 266 -3.40 -6.50 -5.43
CA GLN A 266 -2.92 -6.38 -4.06
C GLN A 266 -1.47 -6.84 -3.97
N PHE A 267 -0.70 -6.26 -3.06
CA PHE A 267 0.61 -6.80 -2.70
C PHE A 267 0.80 -6.77 -1.19
N THR A 268 1.61 -7.69 -0.69
CA THR A 268 2.03 -7.73 0.71
C THR A 268 3.50 -8.08 0.76
N TYR A 269 4.24 -7.31 1.54
CA TYR A 269 5.69 -7.44 1.70
C TYR A 269 6.05 -8.08 3.04
N SER A 270 7.16 -8.78 3.10
CA SER A 270 7.83 -9.19 4.34
C SER A 270 9.33 -9.26 4.13
N ASN A 271 10.10 -9.56 5.17
CA ASN A 271 11.55 -9.72 5.04
C ASN A 271 11.95 -10.83 4.06
N ASN A 272 11.19 -11.91 4.00
CA ASN A 272 11.53 -13.09 3.21
C ASN A 272 10.68 -13.25 1.96
N PHE A 273 9.47 -12.67 1.91
CA PHE A 273 8.50 -12.92 0.86
C PHE A 273 7.86 -11.64 0.32
N ILE A 274 7.45 -11.68 -0.92
CA ILE A 274 6.51 -10.73 -1.52
C ILE A 274 5.39 -11.55 -2.12
N LEU A 275 4.15 -11.30 -1.70
CA LEU A 275 2.97 -11.91 -2.29
C LEU A 275 2.18 -10.85 -3.04
N VAL A 276 1.87 -11.15 -4.30
CA VAL A 276 1.13 -10.24 -5.18
C VAL A 276 -0.03 -10.99 -5.78
N SER A 277 -1.21 -10.36 -5.81
CA SER A 277 -2.32 -10.84 -6.61
C SER A 277 -2.53 -9.95 -7.84
N PHE A 278 -2.87 -10.57 -8.96
CA PHE A 278 -3.13 -9.92 -10.23
C PHE A 278 -4.57 -10.18 -10.63
N HIS A 279 -5.24 -9.16 -11.17
CA HIS A 279 -6.48 -9.31 -11.90
C HIS A 279 -6.20 -9.36 -13.40
N THR A 280 -6.64 -10.41 -14.07
CA THR A 280 -6.62 -10.51 -15.53
C THR A 280 -7.99 -10.15 -16.09
N PHE A 281 -8.01 -9.25 -17.07
CA PHE A 281 -9.23 -8.77 -17.70
C PHE A 281 -9.65 -9.69 -18.84
N HIS A 282 -10.96 -9.78 -19.07
CA HIS A 282 -11.57 -10.52 -20.17
C HIS A 282 -12.47 -9.60 -20.97
N GLN A 283 -12.34 -9.64 -22.31
CA GLN A 283 -13.10 -8.78 -23.21
C GLN A 283 -14.62 -8.98 -23.09
N ASP A 284 -15.03 -10.22 -22.92
CA ASP A 284 -16.47 -10.58 -22.92
C ASP A 284 -17.17 -10.21 -21.61
N ASP A 285 -16.42 -10.10 -20.51
CA ASP A 285 -16.95 -9.72 -19.21
C ASP A 285 -15.90 -9.00 -18.36
N MET A 286 -15.89 -7.68 -18.41
CA MET A 286 -14.98 -6.84 -17.65
C MET A 286 -15.24 -6.88 -16.12
N SER A 287 -16.40 -7.40 -15.69
CA SER A 287 -16.70 -7.58 -14.28
C SER A 287 -16.06 -8.87 -13.73
N GLN A 288 -15.91 -9.88 -14.57
CA GLN A 288 -15.23 -11.11 -14.22
C GLN A 288 -13.72 -10.92 -14.34
N LYS A 289 -13.00 -11.20 -13.26
CA LYS A 289 -11.55 -11.07 -13.22
C LYS A 289 -10.96 -12.36 -12.67
N ASP A 290 -10.13 -12.99 -13.48
CA ASP A 290 -9.32 -14.12 -13.01
C ASP A 290 -8.24 -13.57 -12.06
N ILE A 291 -8.07 -14.25 -10.93
CA ILE A 291 -7.01 -13.94 -9.99
C ILE A 291 -5.84 -14.86 -10.24
N THR A 292 -4.64 -14.30 -10.33
CA THR A 292 -3.38 -15.05 -10.31
C THR A 292 -2.52 -14.53 -9.17
N TRP A 293 -2.01 -15.44 -8.36
CA TRP A 293 -1.09 -15.16 -7.27
C TRP A 293 0.34 -15.33 -7.71
N MET A 294 1.23 -14.50 -7.20
CA MET A 294 2.69 -14.62 -7.32
C MET A 294 3.31 -14.56 -5.92
N LEU A 295 4.05 -15.58 -5.55
CA LEU A 295 4.90 -15.59 -4.37
C LEU A 295 6.37 -15.50 -4.80
N PHE A 296 7.05 -14.43 -4.40
CA PHE A 296 8.49 -14.30 -4.55
C PHE A 296 9.20 -14.61 -3.23
N ASP A 297 9.90 -15.74 -3.17
CA ASP A 297 10.81 -16.08 -2.06
C ASP A 297 12.15 -15.37 -2.30
N LYS A 298 12.42 -14.34 -1.52
CA LYS A 298 13.64 -13.51 -1.64
C LYS A 298 14.91 -14.26 -1.25
N ARG A 299 14.82 -15.24 -0.35
CA ARG A 299 15.95 -16.09 0.09
C ARG A 299 16.39 -17.02 -1.02
N LYS A 300 15.43 -17.65 -1.69
CA LYS A 300 15.67 -18.59 -2.80
C LYS A 300 15.80 -17.87 -4.14
N LYS A 301 15.38 -16.60 -4.22
CA LYS A 301 15.25 -15.82 -5.46
C LYS A 301 14.37 -16.55 -6.50
N SER A 302 13.32 -17.22 -6.03
CA SER A 302 12.38 -17.98 -6.85
C SER A 302 11.00 -17.37 -6.83
N ILE A 303 10.29 -17.52 -7.94
CA ILE A 303 8.90 -17.13 -8.11
C ILE A 303 8.07 -18.37 -8.30
N SER A 304 6.95 -18.44 -7.59
CA SER A 304 5.84 -19.34 -7.83
C SER A 304 4.62 -18.54 -8.24
N THR A 305 3.91 -18.98 -9.28
CA THR A 305 2.64 -18.37 -9.72
C THR A 305 1.55 -19.44 -9.73
N SER A 306 0.34 -19.08 -9.29
CA SER A 306 -0.81 -19.98 -9.28
C SER A 306 -2.13 -19.20 -9.32
N LYS A 307 -3.18 -19.84 -9.85
CA LYS A 307 -4.55 -19.34 -9.74
C LYS A 307 -5.16 -19.60 -8.36
N SER A 308 -4.57 -20.50 -7.58
CA SER A 308 -5.06 -20.91 -6.26
C SER A 308 -4.05 -20.61 -5.17
N LEU A 309 -4.50 -19.91 -4.13
CA LEU A 309 -3.79 -19.74 -2.86
C LEU A 309 -4.55 -20.52 -1.80
N ILE A 310 -3.90 -21.50 -1.16
CA ILE A 310 -4.56 -22.46 -0.28
C ILE A 310 -4.02 -22.31 1.15
N ASN A 311 -4.93 -22.16 2.11
CA ASN A 311 -4.62 -22.31 3.51
C ASN A 311 -4.66 -23.81 3.88
N ASP A 312 -3.51 -24.45 3.81
CA ASP A 312 -3.32 -25.87 4.15
C ASP A 312 -2.87 -26.09 5.61
N LEU A 313 -2.77 -25.02 6.41
CA LEU A 313 -2.38 -25.13 7.82
C LEU A 313 -3.52 -25.67 8.70
N ASN A 314 -4.77 -25.34 8.38
CA ASN A 314 -5.92 -25.66 9.22
C ASN A 314 -6.91 -26.60 8.52
N ALA A 315 -7.61 -26.15 7.49
CA ALA A 315 -8.73 -26.90 6.90
C ALA A 315 -8.63 -27.13 5.40
N GLY A 316 -7.58 -26.64 4.74
CA GLY A 316 -7.39 -26.84 3.31
C GLY A 316 -8.39 -26.09 2.45
N TYR A 317 -8.69 -24.82 2.76
CA TYR A 317 -9.59 -24.00 1.95
C TYR A 317 -8.85 -23.01 1.04
N GLU A 318 -9.46 -22.72 -0.10
CA GLU A 318 -8.93 -21.76 -1.06
C GLU A 318 -9.21 -20.31 -0.63
N ILE A 319 -8.19 -19.46 -0.78
CA ILE A 319 -8.29 -18.04 -0.46
C ILE A 319 -8.84 -17.28 -1.67
N ASN A 320 -10.01 -16.71 -1.53
CA ASN A 320 -10.66 -15.89 -2.54
C ASN A 320 -10.11 -14.46 -2.48
N GLY A 321 -9.02 -14.20 -3.12
CA GLY A 321 -8.50 -12.97 -3.70
C GLY A 321 -8.45 -11.65 -2.94
N TYR A 322 -9.09 -11.50 -1.79
CA TYR A 322 -9.25 -10.21 -1.10
C TYR A 322 -8.86 -10.30 0.37
N GLY A 323 -8.43 -9.14 0.93
CA GLY A 323 -8.31 -8.98 2.37
C GLY A 323 -7.03 -9.50 3.00
N LEU A 324 -5.90 -9.52 2.27
CA LEU A 324 -4.60 -9.78 2.87
C LEU A 324 -3.85 -8.47 3.10
N PHE A 325 -3.56 -8.17 4.36
CA PHE A 325 -2.97 -6.91 4.78
C PHE A 325 -1.60 -7.11 5.42
N TYR A 326 -0.75 -6.12 5.26
CA TYR A 326 0.53 -6.03 5.93
C TYR A 326 0.35 -5.57 7.37
N LYS A 327 0.94 -6.26 8.32
CA LYS A 327 1.07 -5.80 9.69
C LYS A 327 2.50 -5.35 9.99
N ASN A 328 3.47 -6.20 9.70
CA ASN A 328 4.89 -5.94 9.84
C ASN A 328 5.69 -6.93 8.98
N ASP A 329 7.01 -6.81 8.98
CA ASP A 329 7.92 -7.60 8.17
C ASP A 329 7.90 -9.13 8.43
N HIS A 330 7.18 -9.57 9.47
CA HIS A 330 7.06 -10.98 9.87
C HIS A 330 5.61 -11.46 9.98
N THR A 331 4.63 -10.57 9.80
CA THR A 331 3.22 -10.92 10.00
C THR A 331 2.35 -10.25 8.96
N TRP A 332 1.54 -11.05 8.26
CA TRP A 332 0.43 -10.59 7.45
C TRP A 332 -0.88 -10.91 8.15
N VAL A 333 -1.94 -10.23 7.78
CA VAL A 333 -3.27 -10.45 8.34
C VAL A 333 -4.27 -10.63 7.22
N ARG A 334 -4.93 -11.77 7.20
CA ARG A 334 -6.07 -12.01 6.32
C ARG A 334 -7.37 -11.63 7.03
N VAL A 335 -8.21 -10.91 6.33
CA VAL A 335 -9.57 -10.61 6.76
C VAL A 335 -10.53 -11.63 6.14
N ASP A 336 -11.37 -12.22 6.97
CA ASP A 336 -12.47 -13.07 6.56
C ASP A 336 -13.78 -12.45 7.06
N ASP A 337 -14.57 -11.92 6.15
CA ASP A 337 -15.87 -11.30 6.40
C ASP A 337 -17.04 -12.18 5.91
N SER A 338 -16.76 -13.41 5.47
CA SER A 338 -17.76 -14.34 4.91
C SER A 338 -18.58 -15.10 5.95
N LEU A 339 -18.25 -15.01 7.24
CA LEU A 339 -18.82 -15.82 8.31
C LEU A 339 -19.95 -15.08 9.06
N ASP A 340 -21.21 -15.29 8.68
CA ASP A 340 -22.41 -14.92 9.45
C ASP A 340 -22.38 -13.51 10.09
N GLY A 341 -21.88 -12.50 9.35
CA GLY A 341 -21.79 -11.13 9.82
C GLY A 341 -20.66 -10.89 10.86
N LYS A 342 -19.75 -11.84 11.03
CA LYS A 342 -18.56 -11.70 11.88
C LYS A 342 -17.34 -11.46 11.01
N ILE A 343 -16.48 -10.56 11.45
CA ILE A 343 -15.18 -10.35 10.83
C ILE A 343 -14.14 -11.11 11.65
N GLN A 344 -13.43 -12.02 10.99
CA GLN A 344 -12.29 -12.72 11.56
C GLN A 344 -10.99 -12.24 10.95
N LEU A 345 -9.98 -12.07 11.77
CA LEU A 345 -8.62 -11.73 11.38
C LEU A 345 -7.73 -12.92 11.62
N GLU A 346 -7.15 -13.45 10.56
CA GLU A 346 -6.18 -14.52 10.63
C GLU A 346 -4.78 -13.92 10.53
N TYR A 347 -4.04 -13.92 11.63
CA TYR A 347 -2.65 -13.48 11.71
C TYR A 347 -1.74 -14.58 11.21
N LEU A 348 -1.03 -14.33 10.12
CA LEU A 348 -0.11 -15.25 9.46
C LEU A 348 1.32 -14.90 9.87
N PHE A 349 1.95 -15.73 10.68
CA PHE A 349 3.34 -15.57 11.07
C PHE A 349 4.24 -16.22 10.02
N LEU A 350 5.14 -15.44 9.44
CA LEU A 350 5.92 -15.82 8.27
C LEU A 350 7.24 -16.50 8.66
N GLN A 351 7.68 -17.46 7.83
CA GLN A 351 8.94 -18.20 7.99
C GLN A 351 10.19 -17.34 7.88
#